data_f0d026bf61788186451edfa677415678
#
_entry.id   f0d026bf61788186451edfa677415678
#
_cell.length_a   1.000
_cell.length_b   1.000
_cell.length_c   1.000
_cell.angle_alpha   90.00
_cell.angle_beta   90.00
_cell.angle_gamma   90.00
#
_symmetry.space_group_name_H-M   'P 1'
#
loop_
_entity.id
_entity.type
_entity.pdbx_description
1 polymer ?
#
loop_
_entity_poly.entity_id
_entity_poly.type
_entity_poly.pdbx_seq_one_letter_code
_entity_poly.pdbx_strand_id
1 'polypeptide(L)'
;MASDAPNQSNELNPYQDIVPVGERVLIDDRPHIVFVFTQMWRWILIGILAWGLMRWFGGRWGYPIMISASNGALVIVGLRFLLGLLDWSVRRHILTDARIIAKFGILRTVTTDIPLRRIQHTVMVRPLAERMFGIGSLGITSAGTGSVDLVWRGVEHPEQVLETIRKQADRMSSHGSGKQVTPVIGIVGGIGSGKSTVSRAFGKLGCTVSDSDQSVREIMGDPGVVAQFVEWWGQDVLLADGTIDRGRVAQIVFDQPYERRRLEGFIHPMVHQRRRDLIESAIAQGVVGVIVDAPLLFEAGVDAECDAVVFVDTPQEIRAARVQKNRGWESDELNKREKAQLGLEQKRKRSDYIVTNTGTPDELNGRVVRVLASIQKDLQSRVSGI
;
A
#
# COMPACT_ATOMS: atom_id res chain seq x y z
N MET A 1 -3.85 -28.45 37.10
CA MET A 1 -2.76 -27.69 36.52
C MET A 1 -3.30 -27.03 35.28
N ALA A 2 -3.71 -25.78 35.42
CA ALA A 2 -4.21 -24.97 34.33
C ALA A 2 -3.01 -24.37 33.61
N SER A 3 -2.92 -24.59 32.29
CA SER A 3 -1.89 -24.04 31.40
C SER A 3 -2.35 -22.64 31.03
N ASP A 4 -1.62 -21.64 31.49
CA ASP A 4 -1.74 -20.23 31.09
C ASP A 4 -1.48 -20.09 29.59
N ALA A 5 -2.52 -19.83 28.82
CA ALA A 5 -2.40 -19.27 27.49
C ALA A 5 -2.05 -17.78 27.64
N PRO A 6 -1.02 -17.24 26.94
CA PRO A 6 -0.70 -15.84 27.05
C PRO A 6 -1.86 -15.02 26.45
N ASN A 7 -2.45 -14.21 27.29
CA ASN A 7 -3.40 -13.15 26.99
C ASN A 7 -2.70 -12.18 25.99
N GLN A 8 -3.01 -12.31 24.69
CA GLN A 8 -2.62 -11.30 23.70
C GLN A 8 -3.53 -10.09 23.95
N SER A 9 -3.08 -9.28 24.91
CA SER A 9 -3.61 -7.95 25.17
C SER A 9 -3.74 -7.18 23.86
N ASN A 10 -4.91 -6.66 23.65
CA ASN A 10 -5.37 -5.75 22.63
C ASN A 10 -4.56 -4.41 22.72
N GLU A 11 -3.27 -4.46 22.42
CA GLU A 11 -2.44 -3.28 22.23
C GLU A 11 -2.92 -2.63 20.94
N LEU A 12 -3.58 -1.48 21.09
CA LEU A 12 -3.91 -0.57 19.99
C LEU A 12 -2.65 -0.41 19.14
N ASN A 13 -2.65 -1.01 17.97
CA ASN A 13 -1.52 -0.93 17.06
C ASN A 13 -1.30 0.57 16.73
N PRO A 14 -0.20 1.19 17.15
CA PRO A 14 0.05 2.63 16.94
C PRO A 14 0.16 3.01 15.46
N TYR A 15 0.10 2.03 14.56
CA TYR A 15 0.25 2.18 13.12
C TYR A 15 -1.04 1.95 12.34
N GLN A 16 -2.21 1.85 12.99
CA GLN A 16 -3.50 1.55 12.33
C GLN A 16 -3.83 2.47 11.14
N ASP A 17 -3.32 3.71 11.18
CA ASP A 17 -3.53 4.70 10.10
C ASP A 17 -2.49 4.59 8.97
N ILE A 18 -1.42 3.79 9.11
CA ILE A 18 -0.28 3.79 8.19
C ILE A 18 0.01 2.39 7.66
N VAL A 19 -0.14 1.37 8.52
CA VAL A 19 0.18 -0.02 8.20
C VAL A 19 -1.13 -0.80 8.09
N PRO A 20 -1.37 -1.49 6.97
CA PRO A 20 -2.55 -2.35 6.80
C PRO A 20 -2.64 -3.43 7.89
N VAL A 21 -3.87 -3.80 8.21
CA VAL A 21 -4.15 -4.83 9.22
C VAL A 21 -3.55 -6.18 8.77
N GLY A 22 -2.75 -6.80 9.65
CA GLY A 22 -2.12 -8.09 9.40
C GLY A 22 -0.67 -8.02 8.90
N GLU A 23 -0.12 -6.85 8.61
CA GLU A 23 1.30 -6.69 8.31
C GLU A 23 2.14 -6.52 9.58
N ARG A 24 3.29 -7.17 9.62
CA ARG A 24 4.25 -7.05 10.72
C ARG A 24 5.26 -5.96 10.43
N VAL A 25 5.40 -4.98 11.33
CA VAL A 25 6.44 -3.96 11.24
C VAL A 25 7.79 -4.59 11.59
N LEU A 26 8.77 -4.44 10.69
CA LEU A 26 10.15 -4.93 10.84
C LEU A 26 11.09 -3.78 11.22
N ILE A 27 10.90 -2.61 10.64
CA ILE A 27 11.66 -1.40 10.93
C ILE A 27 10.64 -0.26 11.05
N ASP A 28 10.73 0.51 12.14
CA ASP A 28 10.08 1.82 12.27
C ASP A 28 11.14 2.80 12.76
N ASP A 29 11.58 3.65 11.85
CA ASP A 29 12.67 4.58 12.12
C ASP A 29 12.30 6.01 11.71
N ARG A 30 12.99 6.96 12.33
CA ARG A 30 12.95 8.38 11.97
C ARG A 30 14.27 8.77 11.32
N PRO A 31 14.25 9.74 10.40
CA PRO A 31 15.51 10.30 9.90
C PRO A 31 16.40 10.74 11.07
N HIS A 32 17.69 10.48 10.97
CA HIS A 32 18.64 10.97 11.96
C HIS A 32 18.60 12.50 12.05
N ILE A 33 18.65 13.07 13.27
CA ILE A 33 18.51 14.52 13.50
C ILE A 33 19.53 15.36 12.70
N VAL A 34 20.72 14.83 12.46
CA VAL A 34 21.77 15.46 11.64
C VAL A 34 21.28 15.77 10.22
N PHE A 35 20.32 15.02 9.71
CA PHE A 35 19.70 15.31 8.41
C PHE A 35 19.08 16.71 8.35
N VAL A 36 18.50 17.21 9.45
CA VAL A 36 17.96 18.58 9.53
C VAL A 36 19.09 19.59 9.33
N PHE A 37 20.23 19.36 9.97
CA PHE A 37 21.39 20.26 9.86
C PHE A 37 22.01 20.19 8.46
N THR A 38 22.16 19.01 7.87
CA THR A 38 22.73 18.86 6.50
C THR A 38 21.86 19.50 5.43
N GLN A 39 20.56 19.63 5.67
CA GLN A 39 19.63 20.31 4.78
C GLN A 39 19.57 21.82 5.03
N MET A 40 19.84 22.26 6.26
CA MET A 40 19.65 23.67 6.69
C MET A 40 20.94 24.49 6.66
N TRP A 41 22.13 23.88 6.63
CA TRP A 41 23.41 24.60 6.78
C TRP A 41 23.60 25.74 5.79
N ARG A 42 23.12 25.58 4.53
CA ARG A 42 23.17 26.64 3.50
C ARG A 42 22.35 27.86 3.92
N TRP A 43 21.15 27.64 4.43
CA TRP A 43 20.26 28.71 4.90
C TRP A 43 20.81 29.40 6.13
N ILE A 44 21.43 28.64 7.02
CA ILE A 44 22.11 29.17 8.21
C ILE A 44 23.29 30.06 7.78
N LEU A 45 24.13 29.60 6.85
CA LEU A 45 25.25 30.40 6.34
C LEU A 45 24.78 31.68 5.64
N ILE A 46 23.79 31.57 4.73
CA ILE A 46 23.21 32.73 4.04
C ILE A 46 22.63 33.72 5.06
N GLY A 47 21.92 33.23 6.05
CA GLY A 47 21.32 34.07 7.10
C GLY A 47 22.37 34.78 7.95
N ILE A 48 23.44 34.10 8.38
CA ILE A 48 24.55 34.68 9.14
C ILE A 48 25.28 35.72 8.27
N LEU A 49 25.55 35.43 7.02
CA LEU A 49 26.22 36.34 6.06
C LEU A 49 25.35 37.59 5.85
N ALA A 50 24.06 37.41 5.57
CA ALA A 50 23.12 38.51 5.39
C ALA A 50 23.03 39.40 6.69
N TRP A 51 22.92 38.75 7.84
CA TRP A 51 22.93 39.44 9.12
C TRP A 51 24.22 40.26 9.31
N GLY A 52 25.38 39.66 9.07
CA GLY A 52 26.68 40.32 9.22
C GLY A 52 26.84 41.52 8.27
N LEU A 53 26.49 41.35 6.97
CA LEU A 53 26.53 42.41 5.97
C LEU A 53 25.58 43.57 6.34
N MET A 54 24.33 43.28 6.64
CA MET A 54 23.36 44.32 7.02
C MET A 54 23.79 45.10 8.24
N ARG A 55 24.39 44.43 9.23
CA ARG A 55 24.87 45.05 10.46
C ARG A 55 26.12 45.91 10.21
N TRP A 56 27.03 45.44 9.36
CA TRP A 56 28.24 46.17 8.98
C TRP A 56 27.91 47.43 8.17
N PHE A 57 27.06 47.34 7.16
CA PHE A 57 26.61 48.47 6.38
C PHE A 57 25.79 49.45 7.20
N GLY A 58 24.83 48.95 8.01
CA GLY A 58 23.99 49.79 8.89
C GLY A 58 24.82 50.58 9.91
N GLY A 59 25.83 49.95 10.53
CA GLY A 59 26.75 50.59 11.47
C GLY A 59 27.69 51.62 10.81
N ARG A 60 28.23 51.29 9.62
CA ARG A 60 29.19 52.17 8.94
C ARG A 60 28.55 53.40 8.26
N TRP A 61 27.30 53.26 7.81
CA TRP A 61 26.62 54.31 7.03
C TRP A 61 25.48 54.97 7.81
N GLY A 62 25.29 54.59 9.09
CA GLY A 62 24.29 55.18 9.98
C GLY A 62 22.84 54.87 9.59
N TYR A 63 22.56 53.68 8.96
CA TYR A 63 21.22 53.28 8.58
C TYR A 63 20.58 52.36 9.65
N PRO A 64 19.81 52.89 10.65
CA PRO A 64 19.24 52.11 11.75
C PRO A 64 18.26 51.07 11.26
N ILE A 65 17.59 51.29 10.11
CA ILE A 65 16.67 50.37 9.49
C ILE A 65 17.36 49.06 9.05
N MET A 66 18.62 49.12 8.60
CA MET A 66 19.39 47.92 8.26
C MET A 66 19.75 47.08 9.48
N ILE A 67 19.99 47.73 10.63
CA ILE A 67 20.23 47.02 11.90
C ILE A 67 18.98 46.28 12.35
N SER A 68 17.81 46.91 12.26
CA SER A 68 16.53 46.26 12.57
C SER A 68 16.22 45.11 11.59
N ALA A 69 16.45 45.31 10.26
CA ALA A 69 16.27 44.29 9.24
C ALA A 69 17.19 43.06 9.45
N SER A 70 18.42 43.27 9.99
CA SER A 70 19.33 42.18 10.31
C SER A 70 18.75 41.21 11.35
N ASN A 71 18.03 41.72 12.38
CA ASN A 71 17.36 40.89 13.36
C ASN A 71 16.19 40.10 12.71
N GLY A 72 15.49 40.71 11.73
CA GLY A 72 14.48 40.02 10.93
C GLY A 72 15.02 38.82 10.13
N ALA A 73 16.25 38.96 9.59
CA ALA A 73 16.91 37.85 8.89
C ALA A 73 17.16 36.63 9.82
N LEU A 74 17.59 36.90 11.07
CA LEU A 74 17.76 35.82 12.07
C LEU A 74 16.42 35.16 12.45
N VAL A 75 15.34 35.93 12.59
CA VAL A 75 14.01 35.41 12.86
C VAL A 75 13.54 34.48 11.71
N ILE A 76 13.79 34.86 10.46
CA ILE A 76 13.46 34.03 9.29
C ILE A 76 14.25 32.72 9.33
N VAL A 77 15.54 32.75 9.63
CA VAL A 77 16.38 31.54 9.76
C VAL A 77 15.88 30.66 10.90
N GLY A 78 15.56 31.26 12.04
CA GLY A 78 14.99 30.54 13.19
C GLY A 78 13.65 29.86 12.87
N LEU A 79 12.75 30.60 12.20
CA LEU A 79 11.46 30.04 11.75
C LEU A 79 11.65 28.90 10.76
N ARG A 80 12.58 29.07 9.81
CA ARG A 80 12.92 28.03 8.82
C ARG A 80 13.48 26.78 9.50
N PHE A 81 14.32 26.96 10.53
CA PHE A 81 14.87 25.88 11.33
C PHE A 81 13.76 25.15 12.11
N LEU A 82 12.86 25.90 12.74
CA LEU A 82 11.71 25.35 13.46
C LEU A 82 10.81 24.50 12.53
N LEU A 83 10.50 25.02 11.32
CA LEU A 83 9.76 24.28 10.31
C LEU A 83 10.49 22.99 9.88
N GLY A 84 11.82 23.02 9.80
CA GLY A 84 12.63 21.84 9.50
C GLY A 84 12.56 20.78 10.62
N LEU A 85 12.57 21.20 11.89
CA LEU A 85 12.40 20.32 13.04
C LEU A 85 10.99 19.72 13.09
N LEU A 86 9.96 20.52 12.80
CA LEU A 86 8.59 20.04 12.74
C LEU A 86 8.43 19.00 11.60
N ASP A 87 8.97 19.27 10.41
CA ASP A 87 8.94 18.31 9.30
C ASP A 87 9.68 17.00 9.66
N TRP A 88 10.84 17.11 10.31
CA TRP A 88 11.58 15.95 10.82
C TRP A 88 10.75 15.13 11.81
N SER A 89 10.04 15.77 12.74
CA SER A 89 9.29 15.11 13.80
C SER A 89 8.13 14.24 13.28
N VAL A 90 7.55 14.60 12.14
CA VAL A 90 6.44 13.86 11.51
C VAL A 90 6.90 12.83 10.49
N ARG A 91 8.18 12.85 10.09
CA ARG A 91 8.71 11.85 9.13
C ARG A 91 8.83 10.48 9.79
N ARG A 92 8.41 9.45 9.05
CA ARG A 92 8.55 8.05 9.43
C ARG A 92 8.99 7.21 8.23
N HIS A 93 9.87 6.28 8.51
CA HIS A 93 10.36 5.25 7.60
C HIS A 93 9.95 3.91 8.16
N ILE A 94 9.01 3.22 7.51
CA ILE A 94 8.47 1.96 8.01
C ILE A 94 8.72 0.88 6.97
N LEU A 95 9.33 -0.21 7.39
CA LEU A 95 9.43 -1.46 6.64
C LEU A 95 8.51 -2.47 7.30
N THR A 96 7.58 -3.01 6.54
CA THR A 96 6.78 -4.16 6.96
C THR A 96 7.30 -5.44 6.30
N ASP A 97 6.70 -6.56 6.63
CA ASP A 97 6.94 -7.83 5.94
C ASP A 97 6.41 -7.83 4.49
N ALA A 98 5.59 -6.85 4.09
CA ALA A 98 4.95 -6.77 2.78
C ALA A 98 5.33 -5.53 1.94
N ARG A 99 5.66 -4.40 2.56
CA ARG A 99 5.89 -3.12 1.86
C ARG A 99 6.88 -2.19 2.56
N ILE A 100 7.33 -1.18 1.82
CA ILE A 100 8.11 -0.03 2.34
C ILE A 100 7.20 1.18 2.33
N ILE A 101 7.16 1.92 3.45
CA ILE A 101 6.32 3.09 3.64
C ILE A 101 7.17 4.29 4.02
N ALA A 102 6.92 5.43 3.39
CA ALA A 102 7.45 6.73 3.79
C ALA A 102 6.30 7.68 4.11
N LYS A 103 6.31 8.26 5.30
CA LYS A 103 5.36 9.31 5.71
C LYS A 103 6.11 10.61 5.93
N PHE A 104 5.61 11.71 5.35
CA PHE A 104 6.21 13.05 5.48
C PHE A 104 5.16 14.15 5.30
N GLY A 105 5.51 15.37 5.71
CA GLY A 105 4.72 16.57 5.54
C GLY A 105 3.96 16.99 6.80
N ILE A 106 4.00 18.31 7.12
CA ILE A 106 3.42 18.92 8.32
C ILE A 106 1.94 19.30 8.06
N LEU A 107 1.70 20.14 7.06
CA LEU A 107 0.37 20.66 6.73
C LEU A 107 -0.45 19.69 5.88
N ARG A 108 0.23 18.95 5.02
CA ARG A 108 -0.34 17.90 4.19
C ARG A 108 0.50 16.64 4.36
N THR A 109 0.00 15.70 5.11
CA THR A 109 0.65 14.40 5.25
C THR A 109 0.56 13.64 3.94
N VAL A 110 1.72 13.22 3.43
CA VAL A 110 1.83 12.34 2.27
C VAL A 110 2.39 11.02 2.76
N THR A 111 1.66 9.95 2.50
CA THR A 111 2.14 8.58 2.71
C THR A 111 2.33 7.94 1.35
N THR A 112 3.55 7.46 1.12
CA THR A 112 3.90 6.70 -0.09
C THR A 112 4.32 5.32 0.34
N ASP A 113 3.77 4.29 -0.30
CA ASP A 113 4.10 2.90 -0.04
C ASP A 113 4.47 2.17 -1.33
N ILE A 114 5.41 1.23 -1.24
CA ILE A 114 5.83 0.35 -2.34
C ILE A 114 5.84 -1.07 -1.81
N PRO A 115 5.04 -1.99 -2.40
CA PRO A 115 5.11 -3.41 -2.09
C PRO A 115 6.51 -3.99 -2.38
N LEU A 116 7.05 -4.80 -1.45
CA LEU A 116 8.38 -5.39 -1.59
C LEU A 116 8.53 -6.22 -2.86
N ARG A 117 7.48 -6.94 -3.27
CA ARG A 117 7.45 -7.74 -4.51
C ARG A 117 7.59 -6.89 -5.78
N ARG A 118 7.29 -5.60 -5.72
CA ARG A 118 7.33 -4.67 -6.87
C ARG A 118 8.61 -3.84 -6.94
N ILE A 119 9.54 -4.01 -6.03
CA ILE A 119 10.82 -3.32 -6.04
C ILE A 119 11.67 -3.84 -7.20
N GLN A 120 12.14 -2.92 -8.06
CA GLN A 120 13.05 -3.24 -9.16
C GLN A 120 14.48 -2.85 -8.84
N HIS A 121 14.67 -1.61 -8.45
CA HIS A 121 15.99 -1.07 -8.16
C HIS A 121 15.99 -0.31 -6.85
N THR A 122 17.11 -0.44 -6.15
CA THR A 122 17.39 0.35 -4.95
C THR A 122 18.69 1.12 -5.16
N VAL A 123 18.64 2.42 -4.94
CA VAL A 123 19.80 3.31 -5.06
C VAL A 123 20.11 3.87 -3.69
N MET A 124 21.38 3.78 -3.28
CA MET A 124 21.86 4.42 -2.06
C MET A 124 22.71 5.64 -2.43
N VAL A 125 22.38 6.77 -1.84
CA VAL A 125 23.12 8.03 -2.01
C VAL A 125 23.66 8.47 -0.66
N ARG A 126 24.96 8.70 -0.57
CA ARG A 126 25.64 9.14 0.66
C ARG A 126 26.51 10.37 0.37
N PRO A 127 25.97 11.60 0.48
CA PRO A 127 26.76 12.82 0.42
C PRO A 127 27.88 12.80 1.48
N LEU A 128 28.98 13.49 1.21
CA LEU A 128 30.17 13.44 2.07
C LEU A 128 29.82 13.84 3.53
N ALA A 129 28.97 14.85 3.69
CA ALA A 129 28.52 15.30 5.02
C ALA A 129 27.71 14.21 5.76
N GLU A 130 26.84 13.48 5.06
CA GLU A 130 26.04 12.41 5.64
C GLU A 130 26.91 11.18 5.97
N ARG A 131 27.91 10.90 5.13
CA ARG A 131 28.84 9.79 5.30
C ARG A 131 29.64 9.91 6.62
N MET A 132 30.01 11.13 7.00
CA MET A 132 30.75 11.38 8.27
C MET A 132 29.94 10.99 9.51
N PHE A 133 28.60 11.01 9.41
CA PHE A 133 27.70 10.66 10.50
C PHE A 133 27.07 9.27 10.37
N GLY A 134 27.56 8.44 9.41
CA GLY A 134 27.05 7.09 9.21
C GLY A 134 25.64 7.02 8.63
N ILE A 135 25.11 8.15 8.09
CA ILE A 135 23.77 8.25 7.53
C ILE A 135 23.80 8.27 5.99
N GLY A 136 22.66 8.03 5.37
CA GLY A 136 22.49 8.11 3.93
C GLY A 136 21.01 8.14 3.51
N SER A 137 20.79 8.23 2.22
CA SER A 137 19.45 8.23 1.63
C SER A 137 19.27 7.00 0.74
N LEU A 138 18.12 6.32 0.87
CA LEU A 138 17.73 5.17 0.06
C LEU A 138 16.64 5.57 -0.91
N GLY A 139 16.91 5.45 -2.20
CA GLY A 139 15.92 5.60 -3.27
C GLY A 139 15.43 4.23 -3.72
N ILE A 140 14.13 4.08 -3.89
CA ILE A 140 13.47 2.83 -4.26
C ILE A 140 12.64 3.09 -5.50
N THR A 141 12.80 2.24 -6.50
CA THR A 141 12.09 2.31 -7.77
C THR A 141 11.21 1.07 -7.90
N SER A 142 9.94 1.28 -8.21
CA SER A 142 9.00 0.20 -8.50
C SER A 142 8.90 -0.09 -9.99
N ALA A 143 8.29 -1.22 -10.33
CA ALA A 143 8.00 -1.59 -11.70
C ALA A 143 7.05 -0.58 -12.38
N GLY A 144 7.39 -0.14 -13.58
CA GLY A 144 6.51 0.63 -14.46
C GLY A 144 6.72 2.15 -14.49
N THR A 145 7.50 2.75 -13.59
CA THR A 145 7.65 4.21 -13.54
C THR A 145 8.97 4.73 -14.07
N GLY A 146 10.03 3.91 -14.09
CA GLY A 146 11.37 4.32 -14.55
C GLY A 146 12.01 5.45 -13.72
N SER A 147 11.35 5.93 -12.67
CA SER A 147 11.81 6.97 -11.75
C SER A 147 11.87 6.47 -10.31
N VAL A 148 12.55 7.21 -9.45
CA VAL A 148 12.57 6.89 -8.01
C VAL A 148 11.21 7.28 -7.40
N ASP A 149 10.45 6.29 -6.94
CA ASP A 149 9.10 6.48 -6.44
C ASP A 149 9.05 6.79 -4.95
N LEU A 150 10.04 6.29 -4.18
CA LEU A 150 10.11 6.49 -2.74
C LEU A 150 11.54 6.78 -2.30
N VAL A 151 11.71 7.77 -1.43
CA VAL A 151 13.01 8.14 -0.89
C VAL A 151 12.97 8.19 0.63
N TRP A 152 13.74 7.32 1.27
CA TRP A 152 14.07 7.44 2.68
C TRP A 152 15.33 8.28 2.86
N ARG A 153 15.24 9.39 3.56
CA ARG A 153 16.36 10.32 3.78
C ARG A 153 16.85 10.26 5.21
N GLY A 154 18.17 10.40 5.39
CA GLY A 154 18.77 10.43 6.72
C GLY A 154 18.65 9.10 7.48
N VAL A 155 18.73 7.98 6.75
CA VAL A 155 18.68 6.62 7.32
C VAL A 155 20.01 6.32 8.00
N GLU A 156 19.97 5.83 9.23
CA GLU A 156 21.14 5.31 9.94
C GLU A 156 21.52 3.94 9.38
N HIS A 157 22.83 3.67 9.29
CA HIS A 157 23.36 2.43 8.75
C HIS A 157 22.65 1.95 7.47
N PRO A 158 22.61 2.79 6.41
CA PRO A 158 21.79 2.53 5.23
C PRO A 158 22.12 1.23 4.52
N GLU A 159 23.36 0.70 4.66
CA GLU A 159 23.75 -0.60 4.13
C GLU A 159 22.95 -1.74 4.80
N GLN A 160 22.84 -1.72 6.13
CA GLN A 160 22.13 -2.77 6.89
C GLN A 160 20.64 -2.73 6.60
N VAL A 161 20.06 -1.52 6.52
CA VAL A 161 18.65 -1.33 6.16
C VAL A 161 18.41 -1.84 4.74
N LEU A 162 19.28 -1.49 3.78
CA LEU A 162 19.19 -1.96 2.41
C LEU A 162 19.30 -3.47 2.29
N GLU A 163 20.22 -4.09 3.05
CA GLU A 163 20.36 -5.55 3.10
C GLU A 163 19.11 -6.21 3.67
N THR A 164 18.50 -5.61 4.70
CA THR A 164 17.24 -6.10 5.29
C THR A 164 16.10 -6.02 4.28
N ILE A 165 15.99 -4.90 3.55
CA ILE A 165 15.00 -4.72 2.48
C ILE A 165 15.20 -5.78 1.40
N ARG A 166 16.43 -6.00 0.93
CA ARG A 166 16.75 -7.01 -0.09
C ARG A 166 16.43 -8.41 0.41
N LYS A 167 16.89 -8.79 1.60
CA LYS A 167 16.57 -10.10 2.18
C LYS A 167 15.08 -10.35 2.28
N GLN A 168 14.31 -9.32 2.62
CA GLN A 168 12.86 -9.45 2.73
C GLN A 168 12.20 -9.52 1.35
N ALA A 169 12.64 -8.72 0.39
CA ALA A 169 12.17 -8.80 -1.00
C ALA A 169 12.53 -10.17 -1.62
N ASP A 170 13.74 -10.66 -1.39
CA ASP A 170 14.19 -11.98 -1.84
C ASP A 170 13.39 -13.12 -1.19
N ARG A 171 13.08 -13.05 0.09
CA ARG A 171 12.20 -14.02 0.76
C ARG A 171 10.82 -14.07 0.12
N MET A 172 10.28 -12.92 -0.25
CA MET A 172 8.99 -12.86 -0.95
C MET A 172 9.08 -13.31 -2.41
N SER A 173 10.26 -13.20 -3.03
CA SER A 173 10.54 -13.65 -4.41
C SER A 173 11.02 -15.09 -4.46
N SER A 174 11.72 -15.59 -3.43
CA SER A 174 12.47 -16.86 -3.42
C SER A 174 11.66 -18.10 -3.05
N HIS A 175 10.34 -18.02 -3.05
CA HIS A 175 9.54 -19.27 -3.06
C HIS A 175 9.67 -20.03 -4.39
N GLY A 176 10.71 -19.74 -5.19
CA GLY A 176 10.90 -20.32 -6.51
C GLY A 176 12.34 -20.42 -7.03
N SER A 177 13.34 -20.80 -6.21
CA SER A 177 14.67 -21.10 -6.74
C SER A 177 14.64 -22.40 -7.55
N GLY A 178 14.65 -22.23 -8.90
CA GLY A 178 14.77 -23.34 -9.86
C GLY A 178 13.48 -23.86 -10.50
N LYS A 179 12.29 -23.31 -10.20
CA LYS A 179 11.02 -23.59 -10.87
C LYS A 179 10.46 -22.33 -11.54
N GLN A 180 9.68 -22.53 -12.56
CA GLN A 180 8.90 -21.51 -13.26
C GLN A 180 8.22 -20.58 -12.22
N VAL A 181 8.53 -19.26 -12.28
CA VAL A 181 7.99 -18.28 -11.33
C VAL A 181 6.47 -18.23 -11.49
N THR A 182 5.75 -18.58 -10.45
CA THR A 182 4.29 -18.49 -10.41
C THR A 182 3.89 -17.07 -9.99
N PRO A 183 3.42 -16.20 -10.92
CA PRO A 183 3.04 -14.84 -10.60
C PRO A 183 1.78 -14.78 -9.74
N VAL A 184 1.78 -13.89 -8.74
CA VAL A 184 0.57 -13.47 -8.01
C VAL A 184 0.07 -12.17 -8.63
N ILE A 185 -1.12 -12.18 -9.22
CA ILE A 185 -1.65 -11.10 -10.04
C ILE A 185 -2.93 -10.54 -9.41
N GLY A 186 -2.91 -9.29 -9.00
CA GLY A 186 -4.08 -8.58 -8.52
C GLY A 186 -4.95 -8.05 -9.67
N ILE A 187 -6.27 -8.16 -9.57
CA ILE A 187 -7.21 -7.61 -10.55
C ILE A 187 -7.95 -6.43 -9.96
N VAL A 188 -7.86 -5.27 -10.62
CA VAL A 188 -8.58 -4.05 -10.24
C VAL A 188 -9.36 -3.45 -11.41
N GLY A 189 -10.29 -2.56 -11.11
CA GLY A 189 -11.11 -1.87 -12.11
C GLY A 189 -12.43 -1.37 -11.51
N GLY A 190 -13.14 -0.55 -12.26
CA GLY A 190 -14.42 0.02 -11.86
C GLY A 190 -15.51 -1.02 -11.57
N ILE A 191 -16.56 -0.56 -10.91
CA ILE A 191 -17.77 -1.37 -10.75
C ILE A 191 -18.35 -1.62 -12.15
N GLY A 192 -18.70 -2.88 -12.45
CA GLY A 192 -19.20 -3.26 -13.79
C GLY A 192 -18.12 -3.43 -14.88
N SER A 193 -16.82 -3.26 -14.58
CA SER A 193 -15.75 -3.44 -15.57
C SER A 193 -15.56 -4.89 -16.01
N GLY A 194 -16.09 -5.86 -15.27
CA GLY A 194 -15.98 -7.28 -15.60
C GLY A 194 -14.72 -7.94 -15.04
N LYS A 195 -14.25 -7.51 -13.88
CA LYS A 195 -13.13 -8.13 -13.14
C LYS A 195 -13.25 -9.64 -13.07
N SER A 196 -14.38 -10.14 -12.57
CA SER A 196 -14.60 -11.60 -12.46
C SER A 196 -14.67 -12.32 -13.80
N THR A 197 -14.94 -11.62 -14.91
CA THR A 197 -14.84 -12.20 -16.27
C THR A 197 -13.38 -12.34 -16.67
N VAL A 198 -12.54 -11.34 -16.36
CA VAL A 198 -11.10 -11.37 -16.58
C VAL A 198 -10.45 -12.41 -15.69
N SER A 199 -10.81 -12.48 -14.39
CA SER A 199 -10.31 -13.49 -13.45
C SER A 199 -10.61 -14.92 -13.95
N ARG A 200 -11.83 -15.17 -14.46
CA ARG A 200 -12.19 -16.45 -15.07
C ARG A 200 -11.42 -16.75 -16.36
N ALA A 201 -11.09 -15.73 -17.16
CA ALA A 201 -10.27 -15.91 -18.34
C ALA A 201 -8.84 -16.35 -17.98
N PHE A 202 -8.24 -15.77 -16.95
CA PHE A 202 -6.97 -16.26 -16.39
C PHE A 202 -7.10 -17.68 -15.84
N GLY A 203 -8.20 -18.00 -15.15
CA GLY A 203 -8.48 -19.36 -14.66
C GLY A 203 -8.49 -20.40 -15.77
N LYS A 204 -9.06 -20.09 -16.97
CA LYS A 204 -9.02 -20.98 -18.14
C LYS A 204 -7.61 -21.22 -18.68
N LEU A 205 -6.65 -20.35 -18.37
CA LEU A 205 -5.24 -20.52 -18.74
C LEU A 205 -4.43 -21.31 -17.70
N GLY A 206 -5.10 -21.87 -16.67
CA GLY A 206 -4.46 -22.65 -15.61
C GLY A 206 -4.01 -21.83 -14.40
N CYS A 207 -4.46 -20.58 -14.27
CA CYS A 207 -4.24 -19.80 -13.06
C CYS A 207 -5.23 -20.22 -11.96
N THR A 208 -4.77 -20.26 -10.71
CA THR A 208 -5.64 -20.39 -9.53
C THR A 208 -6.28 -19.04 -9.21
N VAL A 209 -7.58 -19.00 -8.94
CA VAL A 209 -8.29 -17.75 -8.61
C VAL A 209 -8.63 -17.71 -7.12
N SER A 210 -8.13 -16.68 -6.42
CA SER A 210 -8.52 -16.33 -5.06
C SER A 210 -9.60 -15.25 -5.12
N ASP A 211 -10.85 -15.64 -4.91
CA ASP A 211 -12.01 -14.73 -4.86
C ASP A 211 -12.28 -14.35 -3.39
N SER A 212 -12.06 -13.07 -3.06
CA SER A 212 -12.25 -12.58 -1.70
C SER A 212 -13.71 -12.63 -1.26
N ASP A 213 -14.68 -12.40 -2.16
CA ASP A 213 -16.10 -12.48 -1.83
C ASP A 213 -16.52 -13.92 -1.54
N GLN A 214 -15.96 -14.90 -2.25
CA GLN A 214 -16.16 -16.31 -1.96
C GLN A 214 -15.53 -16.69 -0.62
N SER A 215 -14.31 -16.24 -0.35
CA SER A 215 -13.63 -16.52 0.92
C SER A 215 -14.43 -16.00 2.12
N VAL A 216 -14.99 -14.78 2.03
CA VAL A 216 -15.88 -14.26 3.09
C VAL A 216 -17.10 -15.15 3.27
N ARG A 217 -17.72 -15.63 2.18
CA ARG A 217 -18.89 -16.53 2.26
C ARG A 217 -18.57 -17.83 2.98
N GLU A 218 -17.42 -18.40 2.71
CA GLU A 218 -16.98 -19.66 3.32
C GLU A 218 -16.60 -19.47 4.78
N ILE A 219 -15.92 -18.36 5.12
CA ILE A 219 -15.60 -18.00 6.52
C ILE A 219 -16.87 -17.78 7.35
N MET A 220 -17.88 -17.10 6.79
CA MET A 220 -19.16 -16.89 7.48
C MET A 220 -19.96 -18.19 7.68
N GLY A 221 -19.62 -19.29 7.00
CA GLY A 221 -20.15 -20.62 7.21
C GLY A 221 -19.37 -21.44 8.25
N ASP A 222 -18.23 -20.94 8.75
CA ASP A 222 -17.46 -21.64 9.78
C ASP A 222 -18.21 -21.67 11.12
N PRO A 223 -18.33 -22.84 11.77
CA PRO A 223 -19.07 -22.95 13.03
C PRO A 223 -18.56 -22.02 14.15
N GLY A 224 -17.25 -21.76 14.20
CA GLY A 224 -16.67 -20.84 15.18
C GLY A 224 -17.08 -19.39 14.91
N VAL A 225 -17.15 -19.00 13.63
CA VAL A 225 -17.61 -17.66 13.21
C VAL A 225 -19.11 -17.50 13.46
N VAL A 226 -19.91 -18.52 13.17
CA VAL A 226 -21.35 -18.54 13.46
C VAL A 226 -21.59 -18.36 14.97
N ALA A 227 -20.87 -19.13 15.80
CA ALA A 227 -20.98 -19.01 17.25
C ALA A 227 -20.62 -17.61 17.77
N GLN A 228 -19.57 -16.99 17.20
CA GLN A 228 -19.14 -15.64 17.55
C GLN A 228 -20.19 -14.57 17.16
N PHE A 229 -20.86 -14.74 16.03
CA PHE A 229 -21.92 -13.81 15.59
C PHE A 229 -23.17 -13.94 16.48
N VAL A 230 -23.51 -15.16 16.88
CA VAL A 230 -24.60 -15.39 17.84
C VAL A 230 -24.27 -14.77 19.20
N GLU A 231 -23.03 -14.89 19.67
CA GLU A 231 -22.57 -14.22 20.89
C GLU A 231 -22.70 -12.69 20.81
N TRP A 232 -22.41 -12.11 19.67
CA TRP A 232 -22.45 -10.66 19.49
C TRP A 232 -23.86 -10.10 19.32
N TRP A 233 -24.69 -10.79 18.54
CA TRP A 233 -25.96 -10.21 18.03
C TRP A 233 -27.18 -11.10 18.30
N GLY A 234 -27.00 -12.22 18.99
CA GLY A 234 -28.10 -13.15 19.32
C GLY A 234 -28.47 -14.10 18.18
N GLN A 235 -29.50 -14.91 18.42
CA GLN A 235 -29.99 -15.91 17.47
C GLN A 235 -30.65 -15.29 16.21
N ASP A 236 -31.07 -14.04 16.30
CA ASP A 236 -31.77 -13.33 15.21
C ASP A 236 -30.91 -13.08 13.95
N VAL A 237 -29.61 -13.37 14.04
CA VAL A 237 -28.69 -13.31 12.89
C VAL A 237 -28.59 -14.64 12.13
N LEU A 238 -29.38 -15.66 12.54
CA LEU A 238 -29.41 -16.95 11.86
C LEU A 238 -30.69 -17.14 11.06
N LEU A 239 -30.57 -17.81 9.93
CA LEU A 239 -31.69 -18.37 9.18
C LEU A 239 -32.18 -19.66 9.87
N ALA A 240 -33.32 -20.15 9.43
CA ALA A 240 -33.95 -21.39 9.99
C ALA A 240 -33.06 -22.64 9.82
N ASP A 241 -32.15 -22.63 8.86
CA ASP A 241 -31.18 -23.70 8.62
C ASP A 241 -29.89 -23.58 9.46
N GLY A 242 -29.82 -22.58 10.35
CA GLY A 242 -28.65 -22.31 11.20
C GLY A 242 -27.50 -21.56 10.51
N THR A 243 -27.65 -21.16 9.28
CA THR A 243 -26.67 -20.33 8.56
C THR A 243 -26.88 -18.84 8.87
N ILE A 244 -25.82 -18.03 8.68
CA ILE A 244 -25.87 -16.59 8.93
C ILE A 244 -26.78 -15.89 7.91
N ASP A 245 -27.76 -15.13 8.41
CA ASP A 245 -28.53 -14.17 7.62
C ASP A 245 -27.67 -12.92 7.34
N ARG A 246 -27.05 -12.90 6.14
CA ARG A 246 -26.20 -11.78 5.71
C ARG A 246 -26.96 -10.49 5.57
N GLY A 247 -28.24 -10.55 5.23
CA GLY A 247 -29.09 -9.36 5.15
C GLY A 247 -29.22 -8.71 6.51
N ARG A 248 -29.47 -9.52 7.54
CA ARG A 248 -29.56 -9.06 8.93
C ARG A 248 -28.24 -8.50 9.44
N VAL A 249 -27.14 -9.20 9.21
CA VAL A 249 -25.80 -8.70 9.57
C VAL A 249 -25.50 -7.39 8.84
N ALA A 250 -25.81 -7.29 7.54
CA ALA A 250 -25.60 -6.07 6.77
C ALA A 250 -26.40 -4.88 7.35
N GLN A 251 -27.62 -5.08 7.81
CA GLN A 251 -28.40 -4.04 8.48
C GLN A 251 -27.71 -3.57 9.77
N ILE A 252 -27.30 -4.50 10.64
CA ILE A 252 -26.63 -4.17 11.91
C ILE A 252 -25.38 -3.31 11.67
N VAL A 253 -24.52 -3.73 10.75
CA VAL A 253 -23.25 -3.03 10.50
C VAL A 253 -23.43 -1.73 9.67
N PHE A 254 -24.54 -1.59 8.95
CA PHE A 254 -24.88 -0.36 8.23
C PHE A 254 -25.29 0.72 9.22
N ASP A 255 -26.12 0.38 10.20
CA ASP A 255 -26.67 1.33 11.17
C ASP A 255 -25.66 1.66 12.29
N GLN A 256 -24.69 0.78 12.56
CA GLN A 256 -23.78 0.89 13.70
C GLN A 256 -22.31 0.84 13.28
N PRO A 257 -21.62 2.00 13.16
CA PRO A 257 -20.21 2.04 12.76
C PRO A 257 -19.24 1.28 13.68
N TYR A 258 -19.61 1.08 14.95
CA TYR A 258 -18.82 0.29 15.90
C TYR A 258 -18.89 -1.21 15.53
N GLU A 259 -20.08 -1.72 15.29
CA GLU A 259 -20.28 -3.14 14.92
C GLU A 259 -19.64 -3.45 13.55
N ARG A 260 -19.67 -2.48 12.64
CA ARG A 260 -18.96 -2.59 11.36
C ARG A 260 -17.46 -2.79 11.59
N ARG A 261 -16.80 -1.94 12.40
CA ARG A 261 -15.37 -2.09 12.71
C ARG A 261 -15.04 -3.39 13.41
N ARG A 262 -15.93 -3.83 14.31
CA ARG A 262 -15.80 -5.11 15.04
C ARG A 262 -15.83 -6.28 14.06
N LEU A 263 -16.80 -6.30 13.14
CA LEU A 263 -16.91 -7.31 12.10
C LEU A 263 -15.68 -7.31 11.17
N GLU A 264 -15.30 -6.15 10.67
CA GLU A 264 -14.13 -6.00 9.81
C GLU A 264 -12.85 -6.47 10.50
N GLY A 265 -12.62 -6.08 11.75
CA GLY A 265 -11.48 -6.52 12.57
C GLY A 265 -11.41 -8.03 12.81
N PHE A 266 -12.55 -8.71 12.80
CA PHE A 266 -12.62 -10.16 12.98
C PHE A 266 -12.47 -10.93 11.66
N ILE A 267 -13.18 -10.51 10.62
CA ILE A 267 -13.22 -11.24 9.34
C ILE A 267 -11.98 -10.98 8.48
N HIS A 268 -11.45 -9.74 8.43
CA HIS A 268 -10.34 -9.42 7.53
C HIS A 268 -9.08 -10.27 7.77
N PRO A 269 -8.62 -10.49 9.03
CA PRO A 269 -7.47 -11.36 9.28
C PRO A 269 -7.67 -12.79 8.76
N MET A 270 -8.87 -13.34 8.89
CA MET A 270 -9.20 -14.70 8.43
C MET A 270 -9.17 -14.78 6.89
N VAL A 271 -9.72 -13.76 6.20
CA VAL A 271 -9.66 -13.67 4.72
C VAL A 271 -8.22 -13.54 4.25
N HIS A 272 -7.40 -12.72 4.93
CA HIS A 272 -5.98 -12.57 4.62
C HIS A 272 -5.22 -13.88 4.79
N GLN A 273 -5.42 -14.60 5.90
CA GLN A 273 -4.75 -15.88 6.13
C GLN A 273 -5.14 -16.90 5.07
N ARG A 274 -6.44 -17.06 4.81
CA ARG A 274 -6.93 -18.00 3.79
C ARG A 274 -6.37 -17.72 2.39
N ARG A 275 -6.25 -16.43 2.02
CA ARG A 275 -5.64 -16.04 0.75
C ARG A 275 -4.16 -16.40 0.70
N ARG A 276 -3.39 -16.16 1.79
CA ARG A 276 -1.97 -16.54 1.87
C ARG A 276 -1.80 -18.04 1.72
N ASP A 277 -2.58 -18.83 2.45
CA ASP A 277 -2.52 -20.29 2.39
C ASP A 277 -2.80 -20.80 0.96
N LEU A 278 -3.77 -20.19 0.28
CA LEU A 278 -4.08 -20.50 -1.11
C LEU A 278 -2.92 -20.12 -2.05
N ILE A 279 -2.33 -18.93 -1.89
CA ILE A 279 -1.19 -18.48 -2.70
C ILE A 279 0.00 -19.42 -2.51
N GLU A 280 0.35 -19.75 -1.26
CA GLU A 280 1.47 -20.64 -0.93
C GLU A 280 1.25 -22.04 -1.50
N SER A 281 0.05 -22.60 -1.34
CA SER A 281 -0.32 -23.90 -1.91
C SER A 281 -0.23 -23.91 -3.42
N ALA A 282 -0.74 -22.88 -4.09
CA ALA A 282 -0.72 -22.76 -5.54
C ALA A 282 0.72 -22.63 -6.10
N ILE A 283 1.58 -21.84 -5.42
CA ILE A 283 2.99 -21.71 -5.76
C ILE A 283 3.70 -23.05 -5.59
N ALA A 284 3.45 -23.79 -4.51
CA ALA A 284 4.03 -25.09 -4.27
C ALA A 284 3.64 -26.14 -5.34
N GLN A 285 2.44 -26.02 -5.88
CA GLN A 285 1.92 -26.85 -6.98
C GLN A 285 2.48 -26.43 -8.34
N GLY A 286 3.13 -25.27 -8.47
CA GLY A 286 3.67 -24.77 -9.72
C GLY A 286 2.60 -24.40 -10.77
N VAL A 287 1.48 -23.84 -10.34
CA VAL A 287 0.42 -23.37 -11.25
C VAL A 287 0.92 -22.22 -12.13
N VAL A 288 0.23 -21.96 -13.23
CA VAL A 288 0.60 -20.94 -14.23
C VAL A 288 0.66 -19.53 -13.63
N GLY A 289 -0.19 -19.26 -12.62
CA GLY A 289 -0.26 -18.00 -11.89
C GLY A 289 -1.36 -18.05 -10.84
N VAL A 290 -1.37 -17.10 -9.93
CA VAL A 290 -2.45 -16.91 -8.94
C VAL A 290 -3.10 -15.56 -9.18
N ILE A 291 -4.41 -15.56 -9.34
CA ILE A 291 -5.22 -14.35 -9.51
C ILE A 291 -5.87 -13.97 -8.18
N VAL A 292 -5.66 -12.73 -7.74
CA VAL A 292 -6.31 -12.18 -6.55
C VAL A 292 -7.42 -11.22 -7.01
N ASP A 293 -8.68 -11.71 -6.93
CA ASP A 293 -9.88 -10.91 -7.20
C ASP A 293 -10.42 -10.35 -5.88
N ALA A 294 -10.02 -9.10 -5.57
CA ALA A 294 -10.46 -8.38 -4.39
C ALA A 294 -11.07 -7.03 -4.81
N PRO A 295 -12.34 -6.74 -4.46
CA PRO A 295 -13.03 -5.51 -4.86
C PRO A 295 -12.30 -4.22 -4.44
N LEU A 296 -11.65 -4.24 -3.28
CA LEU A 296 -10.94 -3.13 -2.66
C LEU A 296 -9.43 -3.44 -2.53
N LEU A 297 -8.81 -3.98 -3.59
CA LEU A 297 -7.43 -4.48 -3.59
C LEU A 297 -6.43 -3.44 -3.08
N PHE A 298 -6.50 -2.21 -3.57
CA PHE A 298 -5.61 -1.13 -3.15
C PHE A 298 -6.00 -0.54 -1.79
N GLU A 299 -7.29 -0.39 -1.54
CA GLU A 299 -7.83 0.19 -0.32
C GLU A 299 -7.55 -0.70 0.90
N ALA A 300 -7.58 -2.03 0.71
CA ALA A 300 -7.28 -3.02 1.74
C ALA A 300 -5.79 -3.41 1.79
N GLY A 301 -4.94 -2.82 0.95
CA GLY A 301 -3.52 -3.11 0.91
C GLY A 301 -3.14 -4.48 0.35
N VAL A 302 -4.07 -5.18 -0.29
CA VAL A 302 -3.87 -6.53 -0.84
C VAL A 302 -2.89 -6.54 -2.02
N ASP A 303 -2.68 -5.39 -2.67
CA ASP A 303 -1.69 -5.22 -3.73
C ASP A 303 -0.25 -5.54 -3.28
N ALA A 304 0.04 -5.48 -1.98
CA ALA A 304 1.33 -5.90 -1.43
C ALA A 304 1.62 -7.39 -1.59
N GLU A 305 0.59 -8.21 -1.67
CA GLU A 305 0.72 -9.66 -1.88
C GLU A 305 0.87 -10.02 -3.37
N CYS A 306 0.78 -9.03 -4.28
CA CYS A 306 0.78 -9.22 -5.72
C CYS A 306 2.13 -8.85 -6.35
N ASP A 307 2.62 -9.69 -7.27
CA ASP A 307 3.80 -9.40 -8.09
C ASP A 307 3.50 -8.39 -9.20
N ALA A 308 2.23 -8.34 -9.63
CA ALA A 308 1.71 -7.42 -10.62
C ALA A 308 0.23 -7.13 -10.39
N VAL A 309 -0.23 -5.95 -10.81
CA VAL A 309 -1.64 -5.56 -10.78
C VAL A 309 -2.12 -5.25 -12.19
N VAL A 310 -3.24 -5.86 -12.56
CA VAL A 310 -3.90 -5.67 -13.85
C VAL A 310 -5.15 -4.82 -13.70
N PHE A 311 -5.19 -3.69 -14.40
CA PHE A 311 -6.38 -2.83 -14.48
C PHE A 311 -7.32 -3.29 -15.59
N VAL A 312 -8.58 -3.57 -15.24
CA VAL A 312 -9.63 -3.89 -16.20
C VAL A 312 -10.27 -2.60 -16.70
N ASP A 313 -9.89 -2.21 -17.91
CA ASP A 313 -10.34 -0.99 -18.56
C ASP A 313 -11.65 -1.24 -19.33
N THR A 314 -12.69 -0.51 -18.97
CA THR A 314 -14.01 -0.58 -19.59
C THR A 314 -14.66 0.80 -19.54
N PRO A 315 -15.12 1.36 -20.67
CA PRO A 315 -15.82 2.64 -20.72
C PRO A 315 -17.01 2.71 -19.77
N GLN A 316 -17.28 3.91 -19.27
CA GLN A 316 -18.32 4.14 -18.26
C GLN A 316 -19.69 3.71 -18.75
N GLU A 317 -20.01 3.97 -20.02
CA GLU A 317 -21.31 3.64 -20.62
C GLU A 317 -21.56 2.13 -20.60
N ILE A 318 -20.53 1.35 -20.94
CA ILE A 318 -20.59 -0.14 -20.93
C ILE A 318 -20.73 -0.65 -19.50
N ARG A 319 -20.00 -0.05 -18.55
CA ARG A 319 -20.08 -0.42 -17.13
C ARG A 319 -21.46 -0.14 -16.55
N ALA A 320 -22.01 1.06 -16.81
CA ALA A 320 -23.34 1.47 -16.39
C ALA A 320 -24.43 0.52 -16.94
N ALA A 321 -24.39 0.21 -18.24
CA ALA A 321 -25.32 -0.74 -18.86
C ALA A 321 -25.24 -2.14 -18.24
N ARG A 322 -24.02 -2.65 -17.97
CA ARG A 322 -23.84 -3.94 -17.30
C ARG A 322 -24.38 -3.95 -15.87
N VAL A 323 -24.15 -2.88 -15.13
CA VAL A 323 -24.61 -2.76 -13.72
C VAL A 323 -26.13 -2.64 -13.65
N GLN A 324 -26.73 -1.86 -14.54
CA GLN A 324 -28.20 -1.75 -14.64
C GLN A 324 -28.82 -3.12 -14.96
N LYS A 325 -28.28 -3.83 -15.96
CA LYS A 325 -28.79 -5.15 -16.35
C LYS A 325 -28.66 -6.21 -15.25
N ASN A 326 -27.53 -6.22 -14.53
CA ASN A 326 -27.20 -7.33 -13.60
C ASN A 326 -27.59 -7.03 -12.15
N ARG A 327 -27.76 -5.76 -11.76
CA ARG A 327 -27.99 -5.33 -10.38
C ARG A 327 -29.17 -4.38 -10.23
N GLY A 328 -29.76 -3.90 -11.33
CA GLY A 328 -30.85 -2.92 -11.33
C GLY A 328 -30.44 -1.52 -10.84
N TRP A 329 -29.15 -1.21 -10.76
CA TRP A 329 -28.69 0.08 -10.26
C TRP A 329 -28.73 1.13 -11.35
N GLU A 330 -29.23 2.31 -11.01
CA GLU A 330 -29.16 3.50 -11.83
C GLU A 330 -27.77 4.14 -11.77
N SER A 331 -27.50 5.07 -12.69
CA SER A 331 -26.21 5.74 -12.83
C SER A 331 -25.78 6.47 -11.55
N ASP A 332 -26.75 7.06 -10.82
CA ASP A 332 -26.48 7.80 -9.59
C ASP A 332 -26.00 6.89 -8.45
N GLU A 333 -26.60 5.71 -8.32
CA GLU A 333 -26.16 4.71 -7.33
C GLU A 333 -24.76 4.17 -7.67
N LEU A 334 -24.48 3.93 -8.96
CA LEU A 334 -23.15 3.55 -9.43
C LEU A 334 -22.12 4.63 -9.07
N ASN A 335 -22.38 5.90 -9.38
CA ASN A 335 -21.49 7.02 -9.10
C ASN A 335 -21.25 7.21 -7.59
N LYS A 336 -22.28 7.06 -6.76
CA LYS A 336 -22.18 7.13 -5.30
C LYS A 336 -21.23 6.07 -4.74
N ARG A 337 -21.35 4.83 -5.22
CA ARG A 337 -20.49 3.72 -4.78
C ARG A 337 -19.06 3.81 -5.31
N GLU A 338 -18.86 4.35 -6.52
CA GLU A 338 -17.52 4.60 -7.06
C GLU A 338 -16.79 5.73 -6.31
N LYS A 339 -17.51 6.77 -5.86
CA LYS A 339 -16.93 7.83 -5.02
C LYS A 339 -16.43 7.35 -3.65
N ALA A 340 -16.98 6.24 -3.15
CA ALA A 340 -16.54 5.63 -1.88
C ALA A 340 -15.28 4.77 -2.04
N GLN A 341 -14.79 4.58 -3.25
CA GLN A 341 -13.58 3.82 -3.57
C GLN A 341 -12.46 4.73 -4.06
N LEU A 342 -11.24 4.20 -4.13
CA LEU A 342 -10.13 4.87 -4.80
C LEU A 342 -10.51 5.20 -6.26
N GLY A 343 -10.23 6.42 -6.70
CA GLY A 343 -10.60 6.88 -8.03
C GLY A 343 -10.02 6.00 -9.15
N LEU A 344 -10.77 5.79 -10.23
CA LEU A 344 -10.37 4.89 -11.33
C LEU A 344 -9.03 5.30 -11.95
N GLU A 345 -8.79 6.59 -12.11
CA GLU A 345 -7.53 7.10 -12.64
C GLU A 345 -6.34 6.76 -11.71
N GLN A 346 -6.55 6.80 -10.40
CA GLN A 346 -5.53 6.39 -9.43
C GLN A 346 -5.30 4.89 -9.46
N LYS A 347 -6.38 4.08 -9.57
CA LYS A 347 -6.27 2.62 -9.74
C LYS A 347 -5.49 2.28 -11.02
N ARG A 348 -5.78 2.97 -12.12
CA ARG A 348 -5.08 2.80 -13.40
C ARG A 348 -3.59 3.12 -13.29
N LYS A 349 -3.25 4.25 -12.66
CA LYS A 349 -1.84 4.68 -12.48
C LYS A 349 -1.03 3.76 -11.58
N ARG A 350 -1.68 3.12 -10.59
CA ARG A 350 -1.03 2.17 -9.67
C ARG A 350 -0.92 0.75 -10.25
N SER A 351 -1.55 0.48 -11.38
CA SER A 351 -1.54 -0.83 -12.02
C SER A 351 -0.39 -0.95 -13.02
N ASP A 352 0.16 -2.16 -13.15
CA ASP A 352 1.31 -2.45 -14.03
C ASP A 352 0.88 -2.76 -15.46
N TYR A 353 -0.31 -3.36 -15.61
CA TYR A 353 -0.85 -3.80 -16.90
C TYR A 353 -2.31 -3.40 -17.05
N ILE A 354 -2.74 -3.31 -18.30
CA ILE A 354 -4.13 -2.95 -18.64
C ILE A 354 -4.73 -4.04 -19.52
N VAL A 355 -5.93 -4.50 -19.16
CA VAL A 355 -6.76 -5.38 -19.98
C VAL A 355 -8.05 -4.67 -20.34
N THR A 356 -8.23 -4.33 -21.63
CA THR A 356 -9.48 -3.73 -22.13
C THR A 356 -10.56 -4.81 -22.27
N ASN A 357 -11.72 -4.59 -21.66
CA ASN A 357 -12.86 -5.52 -21.66
C ASN A 357 -14.10 -4.91 -22.34
N THR A 358 -13.97 -4.63 -23.65
CA THR A 358 -15.02 -4.02 -24.48
C THR A 358 -15.48 -4.90 -25.65
N GLY A 359 -14.75 -5.96 -25.95
CA GLY A 359 -14.99 -6.81 -27.13
C GLY A 359 -15.66 -8.14 -26.82
N THR A 360 -15.50 -9.08 -27.73
CA THR A 360 -15.96 -10.45 -27.61
C THR A 360 -15.18 -11.25 -26.58
N PRO A 361 -15.70 -12.38 -26.08
CA PRO A 361 -14.97 -13.25 -25.16
C PRO A 361 -13.62 -13.74 -25.74
N ASP A 362 -13.54 -13.99 -27.03
CA ASP A 362 -12.31 -14.47 -27.69
C ASP A 362 -11.23 -13.36 -27.75
N GLU A 363 -11.63 -12.13 -28.04
CA GLU A 363 -10.73 -10.99 -28.00
C GLU A 363 -10.20 -10.74 -26.57
N LEU A 364 -11.06 -10.88 -25.57
CA LEU A 364 -10.65 -10.78 -24.17
C LEU A 364 -9.65 -11.88 -23.82
N ASN A 365 -9.92 -13.14 -24.19
CA ASN A 365 -8.99 -14.24 -23.94
C ASN A 365 -7.63 -13.97 -24.60
N GLY A 366 -7.59 -13.48 -25.84
CA GLY A 366 -6.34 -13.12 -26.52
C GLY A 366 -5.57 -12.00 -25.82
N ARG A 367 -6.26 -11.01 -25.22
CA ARG A 367 -5.61 -9.94 -24.42
C ARG A 367 -5.05 -10.48 -23.12
N VAL A 368 -5.79 -11.35 -22.43
CA VAL A 368 -5.38 -11.97 -21.17
C VAL A 368 -4.14 -12.85 -21.37
N VAL A 369 -4.10 -13.65 -22.47
CA VAL A 369 -2.92 -14.45 -22.82
C VAL A 369 -1.68 -13.57 -22.98
N ARG A 370 -1.78 -12.46 -23.72
CA ARG A 370 -0.64 -11.55 -23.92
C ARG A 370 -0.17 -10.91 -22.60
N VAL A 371 -1.09 -10.46 -21.76
CA VAL A 371 -0.75 -9.85 -20.48
C VAL A 371 -0.09 -10.86 -19.55
N LEU A 372 -0.60 -12.08 -19.47
CA LEU A 372 0.00 -13.15 -18.66
C LEU A 372 1.44 -13.45 -19.12
N ALA A 373 1.65 -13.58 -20.43
CA ALA A 373 2.99 -13.82 -20.99
C ALA A 373 3.96 -12.66 -20.68
N SER A 374 3.49 -11.40 -20.74
CA SER A 374 4.30 -10.23 -20.37
C SER A 374 4.67 -10.26 -18.89
N ILE A 375 3.71 -10.53 -17.99
CA ILE A 375 3.95 -10.64 -16.56
C ILE A 375 5.00 -11.71 -16.25
N GLN A 376 4.84 -12.89 -16.82
CA GLN A 376 5.78 -14.01 -16.63
C GLN A 376 7.19 -13.66 -17.12
N LYS A 377 7.30 -13.04 -18.30
CA LYS A 377 8.58 -12.59 -18.86
C LYS A 377 9.25 -11.55 -17.96
N ASP A 378 8.51 -10.55 -17.51
CA ASP A 378 9.05 -9.47 -16.66
C ASP A 378 9.50 -10.00 -15.29
N LEU A 379 8.76 -10.95 -14.71
CA LEU A 379 9.17 -11.59 -13.46
C LEU A 379 10.39 -12.49 -13.66
N GLN A 380 10.46 -13.21 -14.76
CA GLN A 380 11.62 -14.08 -15.05
C GLN A 380 12.88 -13.25 -15.27
N SER A 381 12.80 -12.11 -15.91
CA SER A 381 13.93 -11.18 -16.05
C SER A 381 14.40 -10.60 -14.70
N ARG A 382 13.46 -10.30 -13.77
CA ARG A 382 13.80 -9.86 -12.40
C ARG A 382 14.57 -10.91 -11.61
N VAL A 383 14.17 -12.18 -11.73
CA VAL A 383 14.82 -13.30 -11.00
C VAL A 383 16.16 -13.66 -11.61
N SER A 384 16.32 -13.51 -12.92
CA SER A 384 17.58 -13.83 -13.62
C SER A 384 18.66 -12.75 -13.47
N GLY A 385 18.37 -11.62 -12.85
CA GLY A 385 19.37 -10.56 -12.59
C GLY A 385 19.89 -9.84 -13.84
N ILE A 386 19.16 -9.91 -14.94
CA ILE A 386 19.48 -9.26 -16.22
C ILE A 386 18.56 -8.05 -16.43
#